data_b53cff66b4aec6de67b55f90932ad89d
#
_entry.id   b53cff66b4aec6de67b55f90932ad89d
#
_cell.length_a   1.000
_cell.length_b   1.000
_cell.length_c   1.000
_cell.angle_alpha   90.00
_cell.angle_beta   90.00
_cell.angle_gamma   90.00
#
_symmetry.space_group_name_H-M   'P 1'
#
loop_
_entity.id
_entity.type
_entity.pdbx_description
1 polymer ?
#
loop_
_entity_poly.entity_id
_entity_poly.type
_entity_poly.pdbx_seq_one_letter_code
_entity_poly.pdbx_strand_id
1 'polypeptide(L)'
;MKIINLSNSLNLIKTPDFTGIPNLENLILEGCTSLSEVHPSLGRHKKLQHVNLVHCQSIRILPSNLEMESLKVFTLDGCSKLERFPDIVGNMNCLMVLRLDGTGIAELSSSIRHLIGLEVLSMTNCKNLESIPSSIGCLKSLKKLDLSCCSALKNIPENLGKVESLEEFDISGTSIRHLPASVFLLKNLQVLSLDGCKRIAMLPSLSSLCSLEVLGLRACNLREGELPEDIGYLSSLRSLDLSQNNFVSLPKAINQLSELEMLVLEDCTMLASLPEVPSKVQTVNLNGCRSLNTIPDPIKLSSSKRSEFLCLNCWELYEHNGRESMGSTMLERYLQVFS
;
A
#
# COMPACT_ATOMS: atom_id res chain seq x y z
N MET A 1 -7.33 -17.34 -34.71
CA MET A 1 -6.34 -16.40 -34.14
C MET A 1 -6.51 -16.41 -32.65
N LYS A 2 -5.41 -16.55 -31.88
CA LYS A 2 -5.43 -16.59 -30.40
C LYS A 2 -4.88 -15.33 -29.75
N ILE A 3 -3.99 -14.63 -30.44
CA ILE A 3 -3.31 -13.45 -29.93
C ILE A 3 -3.43 -12.33 -30.94
N ILE A 4 -3.81 -11.15 -30.46
CA ILE A 4 -3.72 -9.88 -31.17
C ILE A 4 -2.79 -8.98 -30.36
N ASN A 5 -1.71 -8.53 -30.95
CA ASN A 5 -0.81 -7.53 -30.37
C ASN A 5 -0.69 -6.35 -31.32
N LEU A 6 -1.20 -5.21 -30.89
CA LEU A 6 -1.15 -3.93 -31.58
C LEU A 6 -0.49 -2.86 -30.70
N SER A 7 0.40 -3.27 -29.80
CA SER A 7 1.10 -2.34 -28.88
C SER A 7 1.71 -1.16 -29.67
N ASN A 8 1.61 0.02 -29.07
CA ASN A 8 2.13 1.27 -29.63
C ASN A 8 1.57 1.66 -31.01
N SER A 9 0.36 1.18 -31.36
CA SER A 9 -0.35 1.62 -32.55
C SER A 9 -0.95 3.02 -32.31
N LEU A 10 -0.11 4.05 -32.44
CA LEU A 10 -0.44 5.43 -32.05
C LEU A 10 -1.64 6.03 -32.82
N ASN A 11 -1.94 5.52 -34.01
CA ASN A 11 -3.04 5.98 -34.86
C ASN A 11 -4.32 5.16 -34.69
N LEU A 12 -4.32 4.15 -33.82
CA LEU A 12 -5.51 3.34 -33.55
C LEU A 12 -6.48 4.15 -32.69
N ILE A 13 -7.64 4.53 -33.26
CA ILE A 13 -8.66 5.35 -32.57
C ILE A 13 -9.72 4.47 -31.91
N LYS A 14 -10.12 3.38 -32.58
CA LYS A 14 -11.16 2.43 -32.11
C LYS A 14 -10.73 1.01 -32.40
N THR A 15 -11.10 0.07 -31.52
CA THR A 15 -10.91 -1.35 -31.82
C THR A 15 -11.95 -1.85 -32.82
N PRO A 16 -11.62 -2.92 -33.59
CA PRO A 16 -12.60 -3.57 -34.45
C PRO A 16 -13.64 -4.37 -33.64
N ASP A 17 -14.65 -4.88 -34.36
CA ASP A 17 -15.55 -5.90 -33.84
C ASP A 17 -14.82 -7.24 -33.68
N PHE A 18 -14.90 -7.83 -32.49
CA PHE A 18 -14.23 -9.10 -32.12
C PHE A 18 -15.14 -10.33 -32.33
N THR A 19 -16.40 -10.17 -32.74
CA THR A 19 -17.35 -11.30 -32.94
C THR A 19 -16.82 -12.31 -33.97
N GLY A 20 -16.09 -11.85 -34.98
CA GLY A 20 -15.44 -12.70 -35.99
C GLY A 20 -14.24 -13.49 -35.49
N ILE A 21 -13.79 -13.32 -34.23
CA ILE A 21 -12.58 -13.92 -33.68
C ILE A 21 -12.86 -14.68 -32.37
N PRO A 22 -13.74 -15.67 -32.37
CA PRO A 22 -14.25 -16.30 -31.11
C PRO A 22 -13.20 -17.07 -30.31
N ASN A 23 -12.02 -17.32 -30.88
CA ASN A 23 -10.93 -18.05 -30.23
C ASN A 23 -9.79 -17.11 -29.75
N LEU A 24 -10.03 -15.81 -29.66
CA LEU A 24 -9.05 -14.87 -29.13
C LEU A 24 -8.85 -15.10 -27.61
N GLU A 25 -7.61 -15.30 -27.19
CA GLU A 25 -7.22 -15.55 -25.81
C GLU A 25 -6.47 -14.34 -25.20
N ASN A 26 -5.72 -13.62 -26.03
CA ASN A 26 -4.90 -12.49 -25.56
C ASN A 26 -5.11 -11.28 -26.48
N LEU A 27 -5.44 -10.13 -25.90
CA LEU A 27 -5.53 -8.84 -26.58
C LEU A 27 -4.57 -7.87 -25.90
N ILE A 28 -3.58 -7.40 -26.67
CA ILE A 28 -2.53 -6.50 -26.18
C ILE A 28 -2.57 -5.23 -27.04
N LEU A 29 -2.93 -4.12 -26.41
CA LEU A 29 -3.09 -2.78 -27.00
C LEU A 29 -2.27 -1.73 -26.21
N GLU A 30 -1.28 -2.18 -25.45
CA GLU A 30 -0.44 -1.31 -24.64
C GLU A 30 0.13 -0.13 -25.46
N GLY A 31 0.07 1.07 -24.91
CA GLY A 31 0.63 2.27 -25.55
C GLY A 31 -0.15 2.79 -26.75
N CYS A 32 -1.37 2.29 -27.02
CA CYS A 32 -2.25 2.85 -28.06
C CYS A 32 -2.84 4.19 -27.58
N THR A 33 -2.04 5.24 -27.54
CA THR A 33 -2.38 6.52 -26.90
C THR A 33 -3.55 7.25 -27.53
N SER A 34 -3.86 7.02 -28.82
CA SER A 34 -5.03 7.59 -29.51
C SER A 34 -6.31 6.78 -29.36
N LEU A 35 -6.22 5.55 -28.80
CA LEU A 35 -7.38 4.66 -28.65
C LEU A 35 -8.38 5.29 -27.67
N SER A 36 -9.55 5.67 -28.19
CA SER A 36 -10.60 6.35 -27.41
C SER A 36 -11.77 5.46 -27.05
N GLU A 37 -12.01 4.39 -27.83
CA GLU A 37 -13.18 3.52 -27.69
C GLU A 37 -12.81 2.06 -27.95
N VAL A 38 -13.27 1.19 -27.07
CA VAL A 38 -13.19 -0.27 -27.23
C VAL A 38 -14.55 -0.80 -27.64
N HIS A 39 -14.60 -1.55 -28.76
CA HIS A 39 -15.84 -2.07 -29.33
C HIS A 39 -16.61 -2.92 -28.31
N PRO A 40 -17.95 -2.76 -28.21
CA PRO A 40 -18.78 -3.46 -27.21
C PRO A 40 -18.70 -5.00 -27.25
N SER A 41 -18.36 -5.59 -28.42
CA SER A 41 -18.21 -7.06 -28.55
C SER A 41 -17.12 -7.63 -27.65
N LEU A 42 -16.12 -6.82 -27.25
CA LEU A 42 -15.08 -7.27 -26.30
C LEU A 42 -15.69 -7.72 -24.97
N GLY A 43 -16.67 -6.99 -24.45
CA GLY A 43 -17.26 -7.24 -23.13
C GLY A 43 -17.95 -8.60 -22.99
N ARG A 44 -18.25 -9.27 -24.11
CA ARG A 44 -18.90 -10.59 -24.15
C ARG A 44 -18.00 -11.70 -24.68
N HIS A 45 -16.69 -11.45 -24.78
CA HIS A 45 -15.75 -12.41 -25.37
C HIS A 45 -15.38 -13.50 -24.36
N LYS A 46 -15.91 -14.70 -24.54
CA LYS A 46 -15.87 -15.79 -23.53
C LYS A 46 -14.51 -16.48 -23.38
N LYS A 47 -13.62 -16.42 -24.39
CA LYS A 47 -12.31 -17.09 -24.36
C LYS A 47 -11.11 -16.18 -24.05
N LEU A 48 -11.32 -14.88 -23.98
CA LEU A 48 -10.27 -13.95 -23.57
C LEU A 48 -9.81 -14.25 -22.14
N GLN A 49 -8.49 -14.42 -22.00
CA GLN A 49 -7.81 -14.64 -20.71
C GLN A 49 -7.03 -13.42 -20.26
N HIS A 50 -6.46 -12.65 -21.20
CA HIS A 50 -5.67 -11.48 -20.88
C HIS A 50 -6.05 -10.31 -21.78
N VAL A 51 -6.34 -9.16 -21.17
CA VAL A 51 -6.56 -7.89 -21.84
C VAL A 51 -5.60 -6.87 -21.26
N ASN A 52 -4.70 -6.34 -22.10
CA ASN A 52 -3.74 -5.30 -21.73
C ASN A 52 -4.04 -4.03 -22.53
N LEU A 53 -4.48 -2.97 -21.80
CA LEU A 53 -4.77 -1.63 -22.30
C LEU A 53 -3.88 -0.58 -21.60
N VAL A 54 -2.75 -1.00 -21.04
CA VAL A 54 -1.83 -0.12 -20.29
C VAL A 54 -1.42 1.08 -21.16
N HIS A 55 -1.44 2.28 -20.59
CA HIS A 55 -1.11 3.54 -21.25
C HIS A 55 -1.98 3.91 -22.45
N CYS A 56 -3.17 3.37 -22.59
CA CYS A 56 -4.17 3.86 -23.55
C CYS A 56 -4.86 5.12 -23.01
N GLN A 57 -4.12 6.21 -22.94
CA GLN A 57 -4.49 7.45 -22.24
C GLN A 57 -5.77 8.11 -22.74
N SER A 58 -6.16 7.85 -23.99
CA SER A 58 -7.35 8.44 -24.63
C SER A 58 -8.63 7.64 -24.42
N ILE A 59 -8.57 6.43 -23.86
CA ILE A 59 -9.76 5.61 -23.62
C ILE A 59 -10.73 6.37 -22.71
N ARG A 60 -11.96 6.54 -23.21
CA ARG A 60 -13.10 7.08 -22.46
C ARG A 60 -14.22 6.05 -22.33
N ILE A 61 -14.35 5.19 -23.34
CA ILE A 61 -15.49 4.27 -23.50
C ILE A 61 -14.95 2.84 -23.58
N LEU A 62 -15.30 2.07 -22.57
CA LEU A 62 -15.24 0.61 -22.55
C LEU A 62 -16.64 0.04 -22.81
N PRO A 63 -16.78 -1.26 -23.11
CA PRO A 63 -18.09 -1.91 -23.10
C PRO A 63 -18.83 -1.62 -21.78
N SER A 64 -20.10 -1.24 -21.82
CA SER A 64 -20.88 -0.91 -20.63
C SER A 64 -20.98 -2.06 -19.62
N ASN A 65 -20.97 -3.29 -20.14
CA ASN A 65 -21.09 -4.52 -19.37
C ASN A 65 -19.98 -5.50 -19.74
N LEU A 66 -19.47 -6.22 -18.73
CA LEU A 66 -18.48 -7.28 -18.88
C LEU A 66 -19.08 -8.63 -18.46
N GLU A 67 -18.95 -9.61 -19.36
CA GLU A 67 -19.34 -11.01 -19.20
C GLU A 67 -18.23 -11.90 -19.80
N MET A 68 -17.02 -11.79 -19.27
CA MET A 68 -15.82 -12.43 -19.84
C MET A 68 -15.38 -13.60 -18.95
N GLU A 69 -16.04 -14.74 -19.09
CA GLU A 69 -15.95 -15.91 -18.19
C GLU A 69 -14.53 -16.46 -17.99
N SER A 70 -13.67 -16.36 -19.02
CA SER A 70 -12.30 -16.89 -18.96
C SER A 70 -11.24 -15.85 -18.61
N LEU A 71 -11.63 -14.58 -18.44
CA LEU A 71 -10.67 -13.50 -18.21
C LEU A 71 -9.96 -13.69 -16.86
N LYS A 72 -8.64 -13.68 -16.89
CA LYS A 72 -7.74 -13.85 -15.71
C LYS A 72 -7.08 -12.57 -15.29
N VAL A 73 -6.65 -11.77 -16.28
CA VAL A 73 -5.91 -10.52 -16.05
C VAL A 73 -6.50 -9.43 -16.93
N PHE A 74 -6.84 -8.31 -16.30
CA PHE A 74 -7.29 -7.11 -16.98
C PHE A 74 -6.51 -5.90 -16.46
N THR A 75 -5.72 -5.27 -17.36
CA THR A 75 -4.89 -4.13 -17.02
C THR A 75 -5.27 -2.90 -17.84
N LEU A 76 -5.49 -1.80 -17.13
CA LEU A 76 -5.92 -0.49 -17.64
C LEU A 76 -5.05 0.64 -17.09
N ASP A 77 -3.85 0.30 -16.60
CA ASP A 77 -2.96 1.27 -15.95
C ASP A 77 -2.66 2.44 -16.90
N GLY A 78 -2.79 3.66 -16.40
CA GLY A 78 -2.54 4.88 -17.18
C GLY A 78 -3.63 5.25 -18.18
N CYS A 79 -4.80 4.59 -18.17
CA CYS A 79 -5.98 5.03 -18.93
C CYS A 79 -6.64 6.26 -18.26
N SER A 80 -5.94 7.38 -18.24
CA SER A 80 -6.26 8.55 -17.41
C SER A 80 -7.60 9.23 -17.74
N LYS A 81 -8.15 9.03 -18.94
CA LYS A 81 -9.46 9.55 -19.34
C LYS A 81 -10.62 8.60 -19.09
N LEU A 82 -10.35 7.40 -18.56
CA LEU A 82 -11.39 6.43 -18.21
C LEU A 82 -12.03 6.83 -16.87
N GLU A 83 -13.26 7.33 -16.91
CA GLU A 83 -13.97 7.84 -15.72
C GLU A 83 -14.89 6.80 -15.05
N ARG A 84 -15.21 5.71 -15.76
CA ARG A 84 -16.09 4.64 -15.27
C ARG A 84 -15.57 3.27 -15.66
N PHE A 85 -15.57 2.35 -14.68
CA PHE A 85 -15.34 0.94 -14.93
C PHE A 85 -16.69 0.27 -15.30
N PRO A 86 -16.71 -0.67 -16.27
CA PRO A 86 -17.92 -1.36 -16.68
C PRO A 86 -18.61 -2.13 -15.56
N ASP A 87 -19.93 -2.35 -15.71
CA ASP A 87 -20.65 -3.24 -14.81
C ASP A 87 -20.33 -4.71 -15.11
N ILE A 88 -20.17 -5.49 -14.07
CA ILE A 88 -19.98 -6.93 -14.15
C ILE A 88 -21.38 -7.59 -14.13
N VAL A 89 -21.80 -8.15 -15.26
CA VAL A 89 -23.14 -8.70 -15.41
C VAL A 89 -23.18 -10.22 -15.53
N GLY A 90 -22.03 -10.87 -15.72
CA GLY A 90 -21.88 -12.30 -15.88
C GLY A 90 -20.95 -12.94 -14.88
N ASN A 91 -20.67 -14.22 -15.11
CA ASN A 91 -19.69 -14.97 -14.33
C ASN A 91 -18.27 -14.59 -14.78
N MET A 92 -17.54 -13.87 -13.92
CA MET A 92 -16.13 -13.51 -14.14
C MET A 92 -15.24 -14.06 -13.01
N ASN A 93 -15.54 -15.22 -12.50
CA ASN A 93 -14.86 -15.86 -11.36
C ASN A 93 -13.40 -16.21 -11.65
N CYS A 94 -12.98 -16.24 -12.93
CA CYS A 94 -11.59 -16.47 -13.30
C CYS A 94 -10.71 -15.23 -13.19
N LEU A 95 -11.29 -14.02 -13.05
CA LEU A 95 -10.51 -12.79 -12.96
C LEU A 95 -9.78 -12.74 -11.62
N MET A 96 -8.44 -12.87 -11.69
CA MET A 96 -7.56 -12.84 -10.53
C MET A 96 -6.89 -11.48 -10.33
N VAL A 97 -6.59 -10.77 -11.44
CA VAL A 97 -5.87 -9.50 -11.39
C VAL A 97 -6.63 -8.42 -12.15
N LEU A 98 -7.01 -7.36 -11.45
CA LEU A 98 -7.58 -6.14 -12.00
C LEU A 98 -6.70 -4.96 -11.62
N ARG A 99 -6.11 -4.29 -12.63
CA ARG A 99 -5.28 -3.11 -12.42
C ARG A 99 -5.89 -1.91 -13.15
N LEU A 100 -6.08 -0.85 -12.41
CA LEU A 100 -6.73 0.41 -12.82
C LEU A 100 -5.89 1.63 -12.44
N ASP A 101 -4.57 1.45 -12.29
CA ASP A 101 -3.67 2.48 -11.75
C ASP A 101 -3.67 3.74 -12.65
N GLY A 102 -3.77 4.91 -12.02
CA GLY A 102 -3.76 6.20 -12.74
C GLY A 102 -4.94 6.43 -13.67
N THR A 103 -6.06 5.73 -13.48
CA THR A 103 -7.31 6.00 -14.20
C THR A 103 -8.07 7.20 -13.63
N GLY A 104 -9.00 7.74 -14.41
CA GLY A 104 -9.91 8.82 -14.00
C GLY A 104 -11.14 8.35 -13.21
N ILE A 105 -11.19 7.07 -12.83
CA ILE A 105 -12.37 6.46 -12.18
C ILE A 105 -12.62 7.12 -10.84
N ALA A 106 -13.86 7.61 -10.65
CA ALA A 106 -14.31 8.25 -9.41
C ALA A 106 -14.92 7.25 -8.41
N GLU A 107 -15.53 6.18 -8.92
CA GLU A 107 -16.14 5.14 -8.10
C GLU A 107 -16.18 3.80 -8.84
N LEU A 108 -16.18 2.71 -8.09
CA LEU A 108 -16.46 1.37 -8.61
C LEU A 108 -17.93 1.01 -8.40
N SER A 109 -18.54 0.37 -9.41
CA SER A 109 -19.91 -0.16 -9.30
C SER A 109 -19.99 -1.24 -8.22
N SER A 110 -21.15 -1.35 -7.57
CA SER A 110 -21.45 -2.45 -6.65
C SER A 110 -21.43 -3.84 -7.32
N SER A 111 -21.43 -3.90 -8.66
CA SER A 111 -21.31 -5.13 -9.45
C SER A 111 -19.93 -5.81 -9.28
N ILE A 112 -18.92 -5.13 -8.71
CA ILE A 112 -17.61 -5.72 -8.37
C ILE A 112 -17.73 -6.97 -7.49
N ARG A 113 -18.84 -7.11 -6.73
CA ARG A 113 -19.16 -8.29 -5.91
C ARG A 113 -19.12 -9.61 -6.69
N HIS A 114 -19.30 -9.57 -8.01
CA HIS A 114 -19.28 -10.75 -8.88
C HIS A 114 -17.87 -11.24 -9.21
N LEU A 115 -16.82 -10.48 -8.87
CA LEU A 115 -15.42 -10.86 -9.09
C LEU A 115 -14.89 -11.70 -7.90
N ILE A 116 -15.56 -12.80 -7.58
CA ILE A 116 -15.26 -13.60 -6.37
C ILE A 116 -13.87 -14.26 -6.39
N GLY A 117 -13.29 -14.46 -7.59
CA GLY A 117 -11.93 -14.98 -7.77
C GLY A 117 -10.83 -13.92 -7.77
N LEU A 118 -11.19 -12.63 -7.55
CA LEU A 118 -10.21 -11.55 -7.61
C LEU A 118 -9.23 -11.64 -6.43
N GLU A 119 -7.94 -11.74 -6.75
CA GLU A 119 -6.85 -11.78 -5.76
C GLU A 119 -6.14 -10.44 -5.62
N VAL A 120 -6.03 -9.69 -6.73
CA VAL A 120 -5.33 -8.40 -6.74
C VAL A 120 -6.22 -7.33 -7.34
N LEU A 121 -6.50 -6.27 -6.58
CA LEU A 121 -7.11 -5.03 -7.04
C LEU A 121 -6.14 -3.88 -6.79
N SER A 122 -5.67 -3.25 -7.88
CA SER A 122 -4.82 -2.06 -7.81
C SER A 122 -5.52 -0.87 -8.47
N MET A 123 -5.54 0.24 -7.74
CA MET A 123 -6.07 1.54 -8.17
C MET A 123 -5.13 2.67 -7.74
N THR A 124 -3.83 2.40 -7.74
CA THR A 124 -2.80 3.38 -7.36
C THR A 124 -2.94 4.67 -8.17
N ASN A 125 -2.82 5.83 -7.50
CA ASN A 125 -2.85 7.15 -8.15
C ASN A 125 -4.15 7.45 -8.92
N CYS A 126 -5.29 6.84 -8.55
CA CYS A 126 -6.62 7.22 -9.04
C CYS A 126 -7.09 8.48 -8.30
N LYS A 127 -6.63 9.65 -8.74
CA LYS A 127 -6.83 10.94 -8.03
C LYS A 127 -8.29 11.36 -7.88
N ASN A 128 -9.18 10.83 -8.71
CA ASN A 128 -10.61 11.13 -8.69
C ASN A 128 -11.41 10.13 -7.85
N LEU A 129 -10.78 9.02 -7.38
CA LEU A 129 -11.47 8.00 -6.61
C LEU A 129 -11.94 8.55 -5.26
N GLU A 130 -13.24 8.70 -5.08
CA GLU A 130 -13.85 9.29 -3.87
C GLU A 130 -14.26 8.23 -2.86
N SER A 131 -14.68 7.04 -3.33
CA SER A 131 -15.17 5.97 -2.48
C SER A 131 -14.97 4.59 -3.08
N ILE A 132 -14.94 3.58 -2.20
CA ILE A 132 -14.97 2.16 -2.54
C ILE A 132 -16.34 1.61 -2.12
N PRO A 133 -17.03 0.83 -2.96
CA PRO A 133 -18.36 0.31 -2.63
C PRO A 133 -18.30 -0.73 -1.50
N SER A 134 -19.35 -0.81 -0.68
CA SER A 134 -19.45 -1.80 0.40
C SER A 134 -19.42 -3.25 -0.09
N SER A 135 -19.73 -3.47 -1.37
CA SER A 135 -19.62 -4.77 -2.04
C SER A 135 -18.18 -5.31 -2.14
N ILE A 136 -17.15 -4.50 -1.85
CA ILE A 136 -15.76 -4.97 -1.70
C ILE A 136 -15.66 -6.13 -0.71
N GLY A 137 -16.46 -6.14 0.35
CA GLY A 137 -16.53 -7.21 1.34
C GLY A 137 -17.00 -8.57 0.82
N CYS A 138 -17.46 -8.64 -0.45
CA CYS A 138 -17.82 -9.89 -1.12
C CYS A 138 -16.62 -10.58 -1.79
N LEU A 139 -15.48 -9.89 -1.94
CA LEU A 139 -14.29 -10.40 -2.64
C LEU A 139 -13.47 -11.31 -1.70
N LYS A 140 -13.93 -12.55 -1.54
CA LYS A 140 -13.39 -13.49 -0.55
C LYS A 140 -12.01 -14.07 -0.90
N SER A 141 -11.53 -13.87 -2.13
CA SER A 141 -10.20 -14.28 -2.58
C SER A 141 -9.20 -13.12 -2.60
N LEU A 142 -9.64 -11.88 -2.29
CA LEU A 142 -8.79 -10.70 -2.42
C LEU A 142 -7.68 -10.72 -1.37
N LYS A 143 -6.43 -10.77 -1.85
CA LYS A 143 -5.20 -10.79 -1.05
C LYS A 143 -4.53 -9.42 -1.00
N LYS A 144 -4.58 -8.68 -2.13
CA LYS A 144 -3.95 -7.38 -2.24
C LYS A 144 -4.94 -6.32 -2.68
N LEU A 145 -5.06 -5.25 -1.90
CA LEU A 145 -5.81 -4.03 -2.21
C LEU A 145 -4.87 -2.83 -2.13
N ASP A 146 -4.59 -2.22 -3.27
CA ASP A 146 -3.74 -1.05 -3.36
C ASP A 146 -4.56 0.16 -3.84
N LEU A 147 -4.70 1.15 -2.97
CA LEU A 147 -5.41 2.41 -3.19
C LEU A 147 -4.48 3.60 -2.95
N SER A 148 -3.17 3.36 -2.98
CA SER A 148 -2.16 4.38 -2.67
C SER A 148 -2.26 5.58 -3.61
N CYS A 149 -1.98 6.76 -3.09
CA CYS A 149 -2.04 8.04 -3.81
C CYS A 149 -3.42 8.42 -4.38
N CYS A 150 -4.50 7.77 -3.93
CA CYS A 150 -5.88 8.17 -4.22
C CYS A 150 -6.28 9.37 -3.36
N SER A 151 -5.85 10.57 -3.74
CA SER A 151 -5.95 11.78 -2.90
C SER A 151 -7.38 12.25 -2.63
N ALA A 152 -8.37 11.88 -3.45
CA ALA A 152 -9.79 12.17 -3.22
C ALA A 152 -10.47 11.17 -2.26
N LEU A 153 -9.85 10.01 -1.99
CA LEU A 153 -10.43 8.95 -1.16
C LEU A 153 -10.44 9.37 0.32
N LYS A 154 -11.64 9.42 0.93
CA LYS A 154 -11.83 9.91 2.30
C LYS A 154 -12.27 8.84 3.28
N ASN A 155 -12.87 7.76 2.79
CA ASN A 155 -13.46 6.73 3.62
C ASN A 155 -13.24 5.33 3.02
N ILE A 156 -13.07 4.35 3.89
CA ILE A 156 -13.08 2.92 3.58
C ILE A 156 -14.38 2.33 4.16
N PRO A 157 -15.12 1.47 3.43
CA PRO A 157 -16.34 0.87 3.95
C PRO A 157 -16.05 -0.18 5.04
N GLU A 158 -16.92 -0.24 6.06
CA GLU A 158 -16.86 -1.23 7.15
C GLU A 158 -16.79 -2.68 6.63
N ASN A 159 -17.42 -2.93 5.49
CA ASN A 159 -17.44 -4.27 4.90
C ASN A 159 -16.08 -4.77 4.43
N LEU A 160 -15.05 -3.92 4.33
CA LEU A 160 -13.68 -4.36 4.01
C LEU A 160 -13.18 -5.38 5.05
N GLY A 161 -13.53 -5.23 6.32
CA GLY A 161 -13.19 -6.21 7.36
C GLY A 161 -13.75 -7.62 7.16
N LYS A 162 -14.66 -7.82 6.18
CA LYS A 162 -15.17 -9.15 5.78
C LYS A 162 -14.26 -9.86 4.78
N VAL A 163 -13.21 -9.20 4.28
CA VAL A 163 -12.24 -9.77 3.33
C VAL A 163 -11.12 -10.43 4.14
N GLU A 164 -11.46 -11.58 4.74
CA GLU A 164 -10.56 -12.29 5.65
C GLU A 164 -9.27 -12.80 4.98
N SER A 165 -9.27 -12.90 3.64
CA SER A 165 -8.11 -13.29 2.83
C SER A 165 -7.10 -12.16 2.59
N LEU A 166 -7.40 -10.92 3.02
CA LEU A 166 -6.56 -9.77 2.74
C LEU A 166 -5.21 -9.87 3.47
N GLU A 167 -4.13 -9.86 2.69
CA GLU A 167 -2.74 -9.96 3.13
C GLU A 167 -2.02 -8.61 3.03
N GLU A 168 -2.31 -7.82 1.98
CA GLU A 168 -1.69 -6.52 1.74
C GLU A 168 -2.76 -5.45 1.56
N PHE A 169 -2.69 -4.38 2.35
CA PHE A 169 -3.55 -3.21 2.23
C PHE A 169 -2.74 -1.92 2.25
N ASP A 170 -2.74 -1.21 1.12
CA ASP A 170 -2.05 0.07 0.98
C ASP A 170 -3.04 1.19 0.66
N ILE A 171 -3.07 2.21 1.52
CA ILE A 171 -3.84 3.45 1.37
C ILE A 171 -2.95 4.68 1.54
N SER A 172 -1.65 4.53 1.34
CA SER A 172 -0.67 5.60 1.47
C SER A 172 -1.07 6.82 0.62
N GLY A 173 -0.85 8.02 1.17
CA GLY A 173 -1.12 9.27 0.45
C GLY A 173 -2.58 9.58 0.17
N THR A 174 -3.52 8.88 0.84
CA THR A 174 -4.95 9.17 0.74
C THR A 174 -5.38 10.28 1.71
N SER A 175 -6.63 10.75 1.57
CA SER A 175 -7.26 11.73 2.48
C SER A 175 -8.12 11.09 3.56
N ILE A 176 -7.91 9.80 3.85
CA ILE A 176 -8.67 9.06 4.86
C ILE A 176 -8.43 9.66 6.25
N ARG A 177 -9.52 9.81 7.01
CA ARG A 177 -9.48 10.34 8.38
C ARG A 177 -9.62 9.24 9.43
N HIS A 178 -10.39 8.22 9.12
CA HIS A 178 -10.68 7.10 10.02
C HIS A 178 -10.70 5.83 9.23
N LEU A 179 -10.03 4.80 9.74
CA LEU A 179 -10.20 3.43 9.27
C LEU A 179 -11.33 2.77 10.04
N PRO A 180 -12.17 1.95 9.37
CA PRO A 180 -13.15 1.14 10.05
C PRO A 180 -12.49 0.21 11.08
N ALA A 181 -13.09 0.07 12.24
CA ALA A 181 -12.60 -0.85 13.28
C ALA A 181 -12.47 -2.30 12.76
N SER A 182 -13.30 -2.67 11.80
CA SER A 182 -13.28 -4.00 11.18
C SER A 182 -12.00 -4.32 10.43
N VAL A 183 -11.27 -3.33 9.91
CA VAL A 183 -9.96 -3.53 9.24
C VAL A 183 -8.93 -4.08 10.22
N PHE A 184 -9.00 -3.64 11.49
CA PHE A 184 -8.08 -4.09 12.53
C PHE A 184 -8.40 -5.49 13.07
N LEU A 185 -9.44 -6.15 12.55
CA LEU A 185 -9.78 -7.55 12.84
C LEU A 185 -9.29 -8.54 11.76
N LEU A 186 -8.60 -8.04 10.72
CA LEU A 186 -8.08 -8.85 9.60
C LEU A 186 -6.82 -9.62 10.04
N LYS A 187 -7.02 -10.83 10.54
CA LYS A 187 -5.95 -11.66 11.14
C LYS A 187 -4.87 -12.10 10.15
N ASN A 188 -5.16 -12.13 8.85
CA ASN A 188 -4.21 -12.54 7.82
C ASN A 188 -3.45 -11.36 7.20
N LEU A 189 -3.74 -10.12 7.65
CA LEU A 189 -3.07 -8.94 7.13
C LEU A 189 -1.60 -8.94 7.53
N GLN A 190 -0.71 -8.92 6.54
CA GLN A 190 0.75 -8.95 6.68
C GLN A 190 1.36 -7.56 6.47
N VAL A 191 0.80 -6.80 5.52
CA VAL A 191 1.29 -5.47 5.19
C VAL A 191 0.15 -4.46 5.30
N LEU A 192 0.34 -3.43 6.13
CA LEU A 192 -0.55 -2.28 6.23
C LEU A 192 0.28 -1.01 6.02
N SER A 193 -0.01 -0.27 4.95
CA SER A 193 0.62 1.02 4.69
C SER A 193 -0.38 2.16 4.75
N LEU A 194 -0.10 3.12 5.62
CA LEU A 194 -0.84 4.35 5.85
C LEU A 194 0.02 5.58 5.58
N ASP A 195 1.19 5.40 4.95
CA ASP A 195 2.19 6.45 4.77
C ASP A 195 1.58 7.70 4.13
N GLY A 196 1.85 8.86 4.70
CA GLY A 196 1.32 10.12 4.19
C GLY A 196 -0.19 10.35 4.41
N CYS A 197 -0.87 9.50 5.18
CA CYS A 197 -2.27 9.71 5.59
C CYS A 197 -2.36 10.80 6.68
N LYS A 198 -2.02 12.03 6.33
CA LYS A 198 -1.88 13.18 7.26
C LYS A 198 -3.13 13.55 8.05
N ARG A 199 -4.28 12.97 7.72
CA ARG A 199 -5.59 13.27 8.32
C ARG A 199 -6.08 12.17 9.26
N ILE A 200 -5.33 11.09 9.40
CA ILE A 200 -5.67 10.03 10.36
C ILE A 200 -5.62 10.63 11.77
N ALA A 201 -6.73 10.53 12.49
CA ALA A 201 -6.87 11.22 13.78
C ALA A 201 -6.29 10.40 14.93
N MET A 202 -6.53 9.09 14.93
CA MET A 202 -6.05 8.17 15.96
C MET A 202 -6.12 6.76 15.39
N LEU A 203 -5.11 5.96 15.67
CA LEU A 203 -5.13 4.53 15.38
C LEU A 203 -5.96 3.81 16.45
N PRO A 204 -6.94 2.98 16.07
CA PRO A 204 -7.61 2.11 17.03
C PRO A 204 -6.67 1.00 17.50
N SER A 205 -7.17 0.12 18.38
CA SER A 205 -6.41 -1.04 18.82
C SER A 205 -5.86 -1.87 17.66
N LEU A 206 -4.56 -2.16 17.72
CA LEU A 206 -3.83 -2.96 16.73
C LEU A 206 -3.70 -4.43 17.12
N SER A 207 -4.07 -4.78 18.35
CA SER A 207 -3.78 -6.07 19.00
C SER A 207 -4.28 -7.32 18.28
N SER A 208 -5.29 -7.17 17.40
CA SER A 208 -5.85 -8.30 16.64
C SER A 208 -5.11 -8.59 15.32
N LEU A 209 -4.18 -7.74 14.88
CA LEU A 209 -3.41 -7.90 13.65
C LEU A 209 -2.20 -8.84 13.89
N CYS A 210 -2.48 -10.08 14.30
CA CYS A 210 -1.44 -11.02 14.76
C CYS A 210 -0.43 -11.44 13.68
N SER A 211 -0.79 -11.33 12.39
CA SER A 211 0.09 -11.69 11.26
C SER A 211 0.81 -10.49 10.66
N LEU A 212 0.62 -9.27 11.22
CA LEU A 212 1.19 -8.07 10.62
C LEU A 212 2.73 -8.07 10.72
N GLU A 213 3.39 -8.04 9.57
CA GLU A 213 4.85 -8.03 9.44
C GLU A 213 5.39 -6.63 9.13
N VAL A 214 4.63 -5.83 8.38
CA VAL A 214 5.05 -4.49 7.96
C VAL A 214 3.95 -3.47 8.29
N LEU A 215 4.30 -2.44 9.04
CA LEU A 215 3.44 -1.30 9.34
C LEU A 215 4.11 0.00 8.91
N GLY A 216 3.55 0.65 7.88
CA GLY A 216 3.96 1.98 7.42
C GLY A 216 3.05 3.06 8.00
N LEU A 217 3.64 4.00 8.74
CA LEU A 217 2.99 5.15 9.35
C LEU A 217 3.81 6.43 9.11
N ARG A 218 4.64 6.44 8.08
CA ARG A 218 5.48 7.59 7.72
C ARG A 218 4.60 8.80 7.41
N ALA A 219 5.00 9.97 7.87
CA ALA A 219 4.36 11.26 7.54
C ALA A 219 2.85 11.31 7.79
N CYS A 220 2.37 10.63 8.84
CA CYS A 220 0.95 10.60 9.22
C CYS A 220 0.55 11.77 10.14
N ASN A 221 1.49 12.67 10.47
CA ASN A 221 1.29 13.77 11.42
C ASN A 221 0.92 13.31 12.84
N LEU A 222 1.33 12.10 13.22
CA LEU A 222 1.07 11.52 14.54
C LEU A 222 1.83 12.30 15.64
N ARG A 223 1.15 12.48 16.76
CA ARG A 223 1.64 13.20 17.95
C ARG A 223 1.74 12.26 19.13
N GLU A 224 2.19 12.82 20.24
CA GLU A 224 2.26 12.12 21.52
C GLU A 224 0.93 11.44 21.88
N GLY A 225 0.96 10.16 22.26
CA GLY A 225 -0.21 9.36 22.65
C GLY A 225 -1.11 8.89 21.50
N GLU A 226 -0.83 9.25 20.24
CA GLU A 226 -1.65 8.81 19.09
C GLU A 226 -1.22 7.44 18.54
N LEU A 227 -0.01 6.98 18.90
CA LEU A 227 0.40 5.59 18.68
C LEU A 227 -0.03 4.77 19.92
N PRO A 228 -0.92 3.76 19.73
CA PRO A 228 -1.49 3.04 20.88
C PRO A 228 -0.46 2.15 21.58
N GLU A 229 -0.57 2.02 22.91
CA GLU A 229 0.31 1.15 23.72
C GLU A 229 0.19 -0.34 23.34
N ASP A 230 -0.93 -0.76 22.76
CA ASP A 230 -1.14 -2.13 22.32
C ASP A 230 -0.42 -2.50 21.02
N ILE A 231 0.37 -1.56 20.44
CA ILE A 231 1.32 -1.88 19.37
C ILE A 231 2.26 -3.02 19.77
N GLY A 232 2.59 -3.13 21.04
CA GLY A 232 3.43 -4.20 21.57
C GLY A 232 2.87 -5.61 21.39
N TYR A 233 1.58 -5.77 21.08
CA TYR A 233 0.97 -7.07 20.81
C TYR A 233 1.13 -7.55 19.35
N LEU A 234 1.72 -6.75 18.48
CA LEU A 234 2.03 -7.13 17.09
C LEU A 234 3.21 -8.11 17.05
N SER A 235 2.96 -9.35 17.47
CA SER A 235 4.00 -10.36 17.69
C SER A 235 4.77 -10.80 16.44
N SER A 236 4.23 -10.54 15.24
CA SER A 236 4.88 -10.87 13.95
C SER A 236 5.56 -9.68 13.30
N LEU A 237 5.48 -8.46 13.89
CA LEU A 237 5.95 -7.24 13.25
C LEU A 237 7.47 -7.24 13.11
N ARG A 238 7.93 -7.10 11.86
CA ARG A 238 9.35 -7.05 11.47
C ARG A 238 9.81 -5.66 11.08
N SER A 239 8.93 -4.88 10.46
CA SER A 239 9.27 -3.54 10.00
C SER A 239 8.22 -2.52 10.46
N LEU A 240 8.70 -1.46 11.14
CA LEU A 240 7.90 -0.34 11.59
C LEU A 240 8.51 0.96 11.10
N ASP A 241 7.80 1.67 10.20
CA ASP A 241 8.19 3.02 9.76
C ASP A 241 7.30 4.08 10.41
N LEU A 242 7.90 4.88 11.27
CA LEU A 242 7.28 6.00 11.98
C LEU A 242 7.88 7.35 11.57
N SER A 243 8.65 7.38 10.48
CA SER A 243 9.38 8.57 10.01
C SER A 243 8.48 9.78 9.81
N GLN A 244 9.04 10.98 9.93
CA GLN A 244 8.36 12.25 9.63
C GLN A 244 7.08 12.48 10.45
N ASN A 245 7.04 12.00 11.70
CA ASN A 245 5.96 12.26 12.65
C ASN A 245 6.41 13.21 13.76
N ASN A 246 5.46 13.64 14.59
CA ASN A 246 5.64 14.70 15.57
C ASN A 246 5.64 14.18 17.03
N PHE A 247 6.11 12.95 17.24
CA PHE A 247 6.24 12.39 18.59
C PHE A 247 7.32 13.15 19.38
N VAL A 248 7.09 13.30 20.67
CA VAL A 248 8.11 13.70 21.65
C VAL A 248 8.75 12.46 22.26
N SER A 249 7.95 11.42 22.47
CA SER A 249 8.39 10.10 22.90
C SER A 249 7.57 8.99 22.22
N LEU A 250 8.03 7.76 22.30
CA LEU A 250 7.34 6.59 21.78
C LEU A 250 6.81 5.73 22.92
N PRO A 251 5.73 4.95 22.67
CA PRO A 251 5.22 4.00 23.66
C PRO A 251 6.31 3.02 24.12
N LYS A 252 6.38 2.76 25.41
CA LYS A 252 7.32 1.75 25.96
C LYS A 252 7.06 0.36 25.42
N ALA A 253 5.83 0.10 25.01
CA ALA A 253 5.40 -1.18 24.44
C ALA A 253 6.16 -1.57 23.15
N ILE A 254 6.87 -0.63 22.49
CA ILE A 254 7.76 -0.96 21.36
C ILE A 254 8.79 -2.03 21.75
N ASN A 255 9.26 -2.07 22.99
CA ASN A 255 10.20 -3.08 23.45
C ASN A 255 9.63 -4.51 23.47
N GLN A 256 8.31 -4.67 23.36
CA GLN A 256 7.60 -5.97 23.34
C GLN A 256 7.51 -6.59 21.95
N LEU A 257 7.86 -5.84 20.90
CA LEU A 257 7.85 -6.29 19.49
C LEU A 257 8.97 -7.31 19.24
N SER A 258 8.77 -8.56 19.66
CA SER A 258 9.82 -9.59 19.73
C SER A 258 10.45 -9.96 18.37
N GLU A 259 9.74 -9.75 17.26
CA GLU A 259 10.20 -10.05 15.91
C GLU A 259 10.66 -8.81 15.14
N LEU A 260 10.66 -7.61 15.76
CA LEU A 260 11.04 -6.37 15.08
C LEU A 260 12.51 -6.41 14.65
N GLU A 261 12.75 -6.22 13.36
CA GLU A 261 14.06 -6.18 12.72
C GLU A 261 14.44 -4.76 12.30
N MET A 262 13.46 -3.96 11.87
CA MET A 262 13.67 -2.60 11.37
C MET A 262 12.75 -1.59 12.05
N LEU A 263 13.33 -0.55 12.65
CA LEU A 263 12.64 0.61 13.20
C LEU A 263 13.14 1.88 12.51
N VAL A 264 12.24 2.56 11.79
CA VAL A 264 12.59 3.78 11.06
C VAL A 264 11.87 4.97 11.67
N LEU A 265 12.65 5.96 12.07
CA LEU A 265 12.23 7.19 12.75
C LEU A 265 12.84 8.44 12.10
N GLU A 266 13.21 8.32 10.81
CA GLU A 266 13.86 9.39 10.06
C GLU A 266 13.04 10.68 10.10
N ASP A 267 13.69 11.82 10.32
CA ASP A 267 13.07 13.14 10.41
C ASP A 267 11.94 13.29 11.46
N CYS A 268 11.95 12.48 12.53
CA CYS A 268 11.13 12.73 13.72
C CYS A 268 11.74 13.87 14.54
N THR A 269 11.62 15.10 14.04
CA THR A 269 12.36 16.27 14.54
C THR A 269 12.05 16.66 15.99
N MET A 270 10.91 16.24 16.53
CA MET A 270 10.49 16.52 17.92
C MET A 270 10.82 15.38 18.88
N LEU A 271 11.28 14.22 18.39
CA LEU A 271 11.58 13.06 19.22
C LEU A 271 12.75 13.39 20.18
N ALA A 272 12.47 13.41 21.48
CA ALA A 272 13.44 13.73 22.52
C ALA A 272 14.14 12.48 23.07
N SER A 273 13.43 11.34 23.13
CA SER A 273 13.98 10.11 23.68
C SER A 273 13.53 8.87 22.92
N LEU A 274 14.44 7.91 22.76
CA LEU A 274 14.13 6.58 22.25
C LEU A 274 13.91 5.63 23.43
N PRO A 275 12.81 4.86 23.51
CA PRO A 275 12.66 3.82 24.51
C PRO A 275 13.61 2.63 24.26
N GLU A 276 13.70 1.70 25.20
CA GLU A 276 14.37 0.42 24.92
C GLU A 276 13.73 -0.25 23.72
N VAL A 277 14.56 -0.76 22.80
CA VAL A 277 14.13 -1.47 21.61
C VAL A 277 14.37 -2.97 21.76
N PRO A 278 13.61 -3.83 21.06
CA PRO A 278 13.79 -5.27 21.11
C PRO A 278 15.20 -5.72 20.69
N SER A 279 15.67 -6.82 21.26
CA SER A 279 17.03 -7.34 21.00
C SER A 279 17.24 -7.89 19.58
N LYS A 280 16.17 -8.17 18.82
CA LYS A 280 16.25 -8.61 17.41
C LYS A 280 16.38 -7.47 16.40
N VAL A 281 16.22 -6.22 16.82
CA VAL A 281 16.33 -5.08 15.92
C VAL A 281 17.72 -5.03 15.29
N GLN A 282 17.75 -5.06 13.97
CA GLN A 282 18.95 -4.98 13.15
C GLN A 282 19.24 -3.57 12.69
N THR A 283 18.18 -2.82 12.37
CA THR A 283 18.31 -1.45 11.87
C THR A 283 17.44 -0.49 12.68
N VAL A 284 18.06 0.56 13.22
CA VAL A 284 17.37 1.71 13.80
C VAL A 284 17.82 2.95 13.02
N ASN A 285 16.90 3.61 12.32
CA ASN A 285 17.20 4.84 11.59
C ASN A 285 16.58 6.05 12.31
N LEU A 286 17.45 6.89 12.90
CA LEU A 286 17.12 8.12 13.61
C LEU A 286 17.62 9.37 12.87
N ASN A 287 17.99 9.25 11.59
CA ASN A 287 18.52 10.38 10.85
C ASN A 287 17.55 11.57 10.90
N GLY A 288 18.05 12.76 11.20
CA GLY A 288 17.23 13.97 11.27
C GLY A 288 16.39 14.14 12.54
N CYS A 289 16.55 13.29 13.56
CA CYS A 289 15.92 13.47 14.88
C CYS A 289 16.64 14.55 15.69
N ARG A 290 16.38 15.81 15.38
CA ARG A 290 17.18 16.96 15.86
C ARG A 290 17.07 17.18 17.37
N SER A 291 15.91 16.90 17.98
CA SER A 291 15.65 17.06 19.41
C SER A 291 16.03 15.85 20.27
N LEU A 292 16.55 14.78 19.64
CA LEU A 292 16.90 13.55 20.33
C LEU A 292 18.08 13.82 21.27
N ASN A 293 17.86 13.65 22.58
CA ASN A 293 18.86 13.89 23.61
C ASN A 293 19.22 12.63 24.41
N THR A 294 18.35 11.61 24.41
CA THR A 294 18.58 10.35 25.13
C THR A 294 18.26 9.14 24.25
N ILE A 295 19.17 8.17 24.29
CA ILE A 295 19.01 6.85 23.67
C ILE A 295 19.31 5.78 24.72
N PRO A 296 18.70 4.58 24.63
CA PRO A 296 19.06 3.46 25.49
C PRO A 296 20.54 3.08 25.34
N ASP A 297 21.11 2.40 26.33
CA ASP A 297 22.50 1.96 26.31
C ASP A 297 22.82 1.22 24.99
N PRO A 298 23.79 1.73 24.18
CA PRO A 298 24.15 1.12 22.91
C PRO A 298 24.65 -0.32 23.02
N ILE A 299 25.20 -0.70 24.16
CA ILE A 299 25.72 -2.05 24.42
C ILE A 299 24.57 -3.08 24.38
N LYS A 300 23.35 -2.68 24.78
CA LYS A 300 22.15 -3.53 24.67
C LYS A 300 21.60 -3.63 23.25
N LEU A 301 21.85 -2.63 22.41
CA LEU A 301 21.43 -2.60 21.01
C LEU A 301 22.29 -3.50 20.10
N SER A 302 23.50 -3.86 20.54
CA SER A 302 24.52 -4.52 19.70
C SER A 302 24.68 -6.02 19.96
N SER A 303 23.66 -6.72 20.45
CA SER A 303 23.75 -8.16 20.71
C SER A 303 23.86 -9.01 19.43
N SER A 304 23.55 -8.46 18.25
CA SER A 304 23.77 -9.10 16.96
C SER A 304 24.95 -8.45 16.22
N LYS A 305 25.80 -9.27 15.59
CA LYS A 305 27.01 -8.83 14.84
C LYS A 305 26.73 -7.97 13.59
N ARG A 306 25.47 -7.58 13.31
CA ARG A 306 25.02 -6.86 12.11
C ARG A 306 23.99 -5.77 12.39
N SER A 307 24.01 -5.16 13.58
CA SER A 307 23.04 -4.09 13.86
C SER A 307 23.55 -2.76 13.34
N GLU A 308 22.70 -2.06 12.56
CA GLU A 308 22.95 -0.72 12.04
C GLU A 308 22.15 0.29 12.87
N PHE A 309 22.86 1.29 13.39
CA PHE A 309 22.27 2.40 14.12
C PHE A 309 22.63 3.71 13.39
N LEU A 310 21.64 4.28 12.68
CA LEU A 310 21.84 5.49 11.88
C LEU A 310 21.32 6.70 12.65
N CYS A 311 22.19 7.69 12.90
CA CYS A 311 21.86 8.88 13.68
C CYS A 311 22.59 10.12 13.13
N LEU A 312 22.33 10.44 11.86
CA LEU A 312 22.87 11.67 11.25
C LEU A 312 21.96 12.86 11.58
N ASN A 313 22.55 14.03 11.83
CA ASN A 313 21.86 15.28 12.15
C ASN A 313 21.00 15.23 13.45
N CYS A 314 21.43 14.44 14.45
CA CYS A 314 20.85 14.40 15.81
C CYS A 314 21.61 15.37 16.73
N TRP A 315 21.40 16.69 16.56
CA TRP A 315 22.25 17.73 17.16
C TRP A 315 22.23 17.73 18.68
N GLU A 316 21.06 17.62 19.31
CA GLU A 316 20.90 17.63 20.77
C GLU A 316 21.63 16.43 21.43
N LEU A 317 21.70 15.28 20.76
CA LEU A 317 22.38 14.10 21.25
C LEU A 317 23.89 14.34 21.39
N TYR A 318 24.49 15.14 20.49
CA TYR A 318 25.91 15.51 20.53
C TYR A 318 26.24 16.55 21.61
N GLU A 319 25.29 17.46 21.88
CA GLU A 319 25.51 18.51 22.88
C GLU A 319 25.40 18.01 24.32
N HIS A 320 24.42 17.12 24.60
CA HIS A 320 24.14 16.63 25.96
C HIS A 320 25.09 15.54 26.45
N ASN A 321 25.63 14.72 25.57
CA ASN A 321 26.50 13.62 25.97
C ASN A 321 27.98 13.95 26.12
N GLY A 322 28.35 15.24 26.25
CA GLY A 322 29.67 15.74 26.56
C GLY A 322 30.80 15.03 25.79
N ARG A 323 31.68 15.76 25.20
CA ARG A 323 32.76 15.41 24.26
C ARG A 323 33.55 14.12 24.48
N GLU A 324 33.32 13.32 25.51
CA GLU A 324 34.27 12.27 25.91
C GLU A 324 33.79 10.82 25.92
N SER A 325 32.52 10.47 25.85
CA SER A 325 32.16 9.05 26.03
C SER A 325 31.32 8.38 24.99
N MET A 326 30.43 9.06 24.27
CA MET A 326 29.54 8.41 23.31
C MET A 326 29.86 8.71 21.83
N GLY A 327 30.23 9.94 21.52
CA GLY A 327 30.56 10.35 20.15
C GLY A 327 31.77 9.60 19.60
N SER A 328 32.78 9.36 20.43
CA SER A 328 33.98 8.61 20.07
C SER A 328 33.67 7.13 19.80
N THR A 329 32.95 6.48 20.70
CA THR A 329 32.67 5.04 20.58
C THR A 329 31.69 4.73 19.45
N MET A 330 30.70 5.60 19.18
CA MET A 330 29.80 5.44 18.03
C MET A 330 30.47 5.76 16.70
N LEU A 331 31.28 6.87 16.66
CA LEU A 331 32.05 7.21 15.46
C LEU A 331 33.09 6.16 15.12
N GLU A 332 33.80 5.63 16.12
CA GLU A 332 34.80 4.57 15.92
C GLU A 332 34.18 3.28 15.42
N ARG A 333 32.96 2.89 15.89
CA ARG A 333 32.24 1.74 15.35
C ARG A 333 31.71 2.02 13.95
N TYR A 334 31.25 3.25 13.66
CA TYR A 334 30.80 3.64 12.32
C TYR A 334 31.95 3.57 11.30
N LEU A 335 33.17 3.96 11.70
CA LEU A 335 34.35 3.89 10.85
C LEU A 335 34.92 2.47 10.71
N GLN A 336 34.66 1.57 11.67
CA GLN A 336 35.05 0.16 11.57
C GLN A 336 34.14 -0.67 10.61
N VAL A 337 32.95 -0.18 10.25
CA VAL A 337 32.06 -0.83 9.26
C VAL A 337 32.46 -0.47 7.83
N PHE A 338 33.21 0.60 7.62
CA PHE A 338 33.70 1.06 6.31
C PHE A 338 35.21 0.80 6.08
N SER A 339 35.89 0.15 6.98
CA SER A 339 37.25 -0.36 6.84
C SER A 339 37.25 -1.90 6.73
#